data_52fd04cf628e2c928a5b99ef03fa3a1a
#
_entry.id   52fd04cf628e2c928a5b99ef03fa3a1a
#
_cell.length_a   1.000
_cell.length_b   1.000
_cell.length_c   1.000
_cell.angle_alpha   90.00
_cell.angle_beta   90.00
_cell.angle_gamma   90.00
#
_symmetry.space_group_name_H-M   'P 1'
#
loop_
_entity.id
_entity.type
_entity.pdbx_description
1 polymer ?
#
loop_
_entity_poly.entity_id
_entity_poly.type
_entity_poly.pdbx_seq_one_letter_code
_entity_poly.pdbx_strand_id
1 'polypeptide(L)'
;MSASSDSELDPALFAATVTSLAHSFGDSTRRKVYFYLRDNPGATAAELATHCDVHANVVRHHLERLTEGGYVTFDNVRKTTVGRPAKGYRVIDENVVMEGSLRRDALLVALLEMALERLGPDASEKMAHDVGLEYGRVLTEASGQAECTKTVKSAMASIAGLLTAHGFSARVEETEFSSSVVSENCPFGSAAQHHPVLCAVDRGLIAGMLEGLGAERTIVTLTSKALGDDTCRVTA
;
A
#
# COMPACT_ATOMS: atom_id res chain seq x y z
N MET A 1 -3.83 15.06 -37.19
CA MET A 1 -2.74 15.62 -36.38
C MET A 1 -2.96 15.05 -34.97
N SER A 2 -2.30 13.93 -34.72
CA SER A 2 -2.37 13.18 -33.47
C SER A 2 -1.43 13.79 -32.46
N ALA A 3 -1.94 14.26 -31.35
CA ALA A 3 -1.14 14.56 -30.18
C ALA A 3 -1.38 13.42 -29.16
N SER A 4 -0.53 12.40 -29.20
CA SER A 4 -0.37 11.44 -28.13
C SER A 4 0.35 12.17 -27.00
N SER A 5 -0.38 12.60 -25.98
CA SER A 5 0.22 13.01 -24.73
C SER A 5 0.40 11.74 -23.90
N ASP A 6 1.53 11.06 -24.10
CA ASP A 6 2.06 10.13 -23.10
C ASP A 6 2.27 10.94 -21.83
N SER A 7 1.44 10.70 -20.82
CA SER A 7 1.72 11.15 -19.47
C SER A 7 2.74 10.16 -18.88
N GLU A 8 3.99 10.27 -19.33
CA GLU A 8 5.11 9.61 -18.67
C GLU A 8 5.12 10.07 -17.22
N LEU A 9 4.89 9.11 -16.29
CA LEU A 9 5.22 9.31 -14.90
C LEU A 9 6.69 9.70 -14.83
N ASP A 10 6.99 10.91 -14.38
CA ASP A 10 8.37 11.38 -14.24
C ASP A 10 9.16 10.36 -13.39
N PRO A 11 10.11 9.63 -13.98
CA PRO A 11 10.83 8.57 -13.28
C PRO A 11 11.59 9.09 -12.05
N ALA A 12 11.99 10.37 -12.08
CA ALA A 12 12.70 11.01 -10.98
C ALA A 12 11.76 11.29 -9.79
N LEU A 13 10.54 11.76 -10.08
CA LEU A 13 9.52 11.99 -9.06
C LEU A 13 9.06 10.67 -8.44
N PHE A 14 8.86 9.63 -9.27
CA PHE A 14 8.52 8.28 -8.81
C PHE A 14 9.63 7.69 -7.92
N ALA A 15 10.90 7.75 -8.37
CA ALA A 15 12.04 7.27 -7.59
C ALA A 15 12.18 8.03 -6.26
N ALA A 16 11.97 9.34 -6.25
CA ALA A 16 12.00 10.15 -5.03
C ALA A 16 10.88 9.75 -4.06
N THR A 17 9.66 9.52 -4.57
CA THR A 17 8.51 9.08 -3.76
C THR A 17 8.75 7.70 -3.17
N VAL A 18 9.20 6.74 -3.97
CA VAL A 18 9.54 5.38 -3.50
C VAL A 18 10.66 5.41 -2.47
N THR A 19 11.70 6.23 -2.70
CA THR A 19 12.80 6.39 -1.75
C THR A 19 12.30 6.98 -0.43
N SER A 20 11.43 7.99 -0.47
CA SER A 20 10.83 8.60 0.72
C SER A 20 9.96 7.60 1.50
N LEU A 21 9.12 6.83 0.82
CA LEU A 21 8.30 5.78 1.42
C LEU A 21 9.16 4.66 2.00
N ALA A 22 10.15 4.17 1.27
CA ALA A 22 11.08 3.15 1.75
C ALA A 22 11.87 3.64 2.97
N HIS A 23 12.32 4.89 2.96
CA HIS A 23 13.00 5.49 4.10
C HIS A 23 12.07 5.63 5.32
N SER A 24 10.79 5.97 5.11
CA SER A 24 9.82 6.16 6.18
C SER A 24 9.24 4.84 6.70
N PHE A 25 9.07 3.81 5.87
CA PHE A 25 8.41 2.55 6.22
C PHE A 25 9.25 1.29 6.02
N GLY A 26 10.52 1.41 5.67
CA GLY A 26 11.43 0.26 5.48
C GLY A 26 11.71 -0.53 6.76
N ASP A 27 11.59 0.08 7.93
CA ASP A 27 11.81 -0.55 9.22
C ASP A 27 10.53 -1.23 9.76
N SER A 28 10.62 -2.50 10.15
CA SER A 28 9.47 -3.27 10.63
C SER A 28 8.86 -2.76 11.93
N THR A 29 9.70 -2.27 12.86
CA THR A 29 9.24 -1.69 14.13
C THR A 29 8.53 -0.38 13.88
N ARG A 30 9.04 0.45 12.96
CA ARG A 30 8.42 1.71 12.58
C ARG A 30 7.06 1.51 11.93
N ARG A 31 6.88 0.46 11.10
CA ARG A 31 5.57 0.07 10.58
C ARG A 31 4.61 -0.34 11.70
N LYS A 32 5.06 -1.15 12.66
CA LYS A 32 4.22 -1.54 13.83
C LYS A 32 3.78 -0.32 14.64
N VAL A 33 4.68 0.63 14.87
CA VAL A 33 4.37 1.91 15.55
C VAL A 33 3.30 2.69 14.79
N TYR A 34 3.43 2.81 13.47
CA TYR A 34 2.47 3.53 12.64
C TYR A 34 1.08 2.89 12.66
N PHE A 35 0.99 1.57 12.46
CA PHE A 35 -0.28 0.87 12.45
C PHE A 35 -0.97 0.89 13.82
N TYR A 36 -0.21 0.75 14.91
CA TYR A 36 -0.79 0.89 16.24
C TYR A 36 -1.37 2.28 16.48
N LEU A 37 -0.67 3.33 16.04
CA LEU A 37 -1.15 4.71 16.15
C LEU A 37 -2.42 4.98 15.33
N ARG A 38 -2.54 4.35 14.18
CA ARG A 38 -3.76 4.45 13.35
C ARG A 38 -4.99 3.95 14.11
N ASP A 39 -4.82 2.84 14.83
CA ASP A 39 -5.90 2.19 15.56
C ASP A 39 -6.06 2.77 16.99
N ASN A 40 -5.03 3.46 17.50
CA ASN A 40 -4.97 4.03 18.86
C ASN A 40 -4.44 5.47 18.84
N PRO A 41 -5.21 6.44 18.29
CA PRO A 41 -4.79 7.82 18.24
C PRO A 41 -4.62 8.42 19.64
N GLY A 42 -3.53 9.15 19.84
CA GLY A 42 -3.17 9.73 21.13
C GLY A 42 -2.27 8.84 22.00
N ALA A 43 -1.85 7.68 21.52
CA ALA A 43 -0.93 6.80 22.25
C ALA A 43 0.42 7.50 22.50
N THR A 44 1.00 7.22 23.66
CA THR A 44 2.30 7.73 24.10
C THR A 44 3.45 6.83 23.64
N ALA A 45 4.67 7.38 23.63
CA ALA A 45 5.86 6.57 23.32
C ALA A 45 6.06 5.39 24.30
N ALA A 46 5.57 5.47 25.53
CA ALA A 46 5.64 4.40 26.50
C ALA A 46 4.66 3.26 26.18
N GLU A 47 3.42 3.58 25.81
CA GLU A 47 2.41 2.61 25.37
C GLU A 47 2.86 1.89 24.11
N LEU A 48 3.39 2.61 23.15
CA LEU A 48 3.97 2.06 21.91
C LEU A 48 5.17 1.15 22.19
N ALA A 49 6.04 1.52 23.13
CA ALA A 49 7.20 0.71 23.52
C ALA A 49 6.77 -0.64 24.11
N THR A 50 5.73 -0.63 24.94
CA THR A 50 5.13 -1.86 25.49
C THR A 50 4.52 -2.72 24.38
N HIS A 51 3.76 -2.12 23.46
CA HIS A 51 3.12 -2.86 22.37
C HIS A 51 4.14 -3.46 21.39
N CYS A 52 5.18 -2.72 21.03
CA CYS A 52 6.19 -3.17 20.07
C CYS A 52 7.28 -4.05 20.70
N ASP A 53 7.28 -4.23 22.03
CA ASP A 53 8.32 -4.92 22.80
C ASP A 53 9.73 -4.38 22.53
N VAL A 54 9.88 -3.05 22.58
CA VAL A 54 11.15 -2.35 22.38
C VAL A 54 11.33 -1.23 23.41
N HIS A 55 12.57 -0.78 23.58
CA HIS A 55 12.83 0.33 24.49
C HIS A 55 12.21 1.64 23.98
N ALA A 56 11.68 2.48 24.91
CA ALA A 56 11.00 3.73 24.56
C ALA A 56 11.83 4.72 23.73
N ASN A 57 13.17 4.67 23.83
CA ASN A 57 14.04 5.50 22.99
C ASN A 57 14.02 5.07 21.53
N VAL A 58 13.91 3.76 21.25
CA VAL A 58 13.77 3.22 19.89
C VAL A 58 12.45 3.72 19.28
N VAL A 59 11.36 3.65 20.04
CA VAL A 59 10.06 4.19 19.61
C VAL A 59 10.14 5.69 19.33
N ARG A 60 10.78 6.47 20.21
CA ARG A 60 10.95 7.92 19.98
C ARG A 60 11.68 8.21 18.68
N HIS A 61 12.75 7.48 18.39
CA HIS A 61 13.45 7.61 17.13
C HIS A 61 12.56 7.29 15.91
N HIS A 62 11.74 6.24 16.00
CA HIS A 62 10.77 5.92 14.92
C HIS A 62 9.68 6.99 14.79
N LEU A 63 9.19 7.53 15.91
CA LEU A 63 8.21 8.62 15.92
C LEU A 63 8.77 9.92 15.32
N GLU A 64 10.04 10.25 15.61
CA GLU A 64 10.73 11.38 14.99
C GLU A 64 10.77 11.22 13.47
N ARG A 65 11.20 10.06 12.98
CA ARG A 65 11.25 9.77 11.54
C ARG A 65 9.87 9.84 10.86
N LEU A 66 8.84 9.32 11.52
CA LEU A 66 7.46 9.39 11.00
C LEU A 66 6.93 10.83 11.02
N THR A 67 7.33 11.64 12.02
CA THR A 67 6.94 13.05 12.11
C THR A 67 7.67 13.89 11.06
N GLU A 68 8.97 13.65 10.85
CA GLU A 68 9.76 14.29 9.78
C GLU A 68 9.20 13.98 8.39
N GLY A 69 8.73 12.74 8.19
CA GLY A 69 8.07 12.32 6.95
C GLY A 69 6.63 12.84 6.79
N GLY A 70 6.07 13.52 7.79
CA GLY A 70 4.70 14.03 7.74
C GLY A 70 3.61 12.99 7.97
N TYR A 71 3.94 11.78 8.45
CA TYR A 71 2.98 10.69 8.66
C TYR A 71 2.35 10.69 10.05
N VAL A 72 3.00 11.31 11.03
CA VAL A 72 2.58 11.35 12.42
C VAL A 72 2.72 12.76 12.96
N THR A 73 1.76 13.17 13.77
CA THR A 73 1.83 14.39 14.58
C THR A 73 1.63 14.07 16.04
N PHE A 74 1.82 15.06 16.92
CA PHE A 74 1.61 14.87 18.35
C PHE A 74 0.97 16.10 18.98
N ASP A 75 0.19 15.85 20.05
CA ASP A 75 -0.34 16.85 20.93
C ASP A 75 0.18 16.61 22.36
N ASN A 76 0.27 17.68 23.15
CA ASN A 76 0.62 17.54 24.56
C ASN A 76 -0.59 17.04 25.35
N VAL A 77 -0.54 15.82 25.82
CA VAL A 77 -1.58 15.23 26.66
C VAL A 77 -1.29 15.55 28.11
N ARG A 78 -2.15 16.34 28.75
CA ARG A 78 -2.14 16.54 30.21
C ARG A 78 -2.81 15.32 30.86
N LYS A 79 -2.04 14.37 31.34
CA LYS A 79 -2.55 13.40 32.34
C LYS A 79 -2.71 14.14 33.66
N THR A 80 -3.79 13.88 34.39
CA THR A 80 -4.22 14.53 35.65
C THR A 80 -3.25 14.34 36.83
N THR A 81 -2.11 13.73 36.65
CA THR A 81 -1.07 13.47 37.66
C THR A 81 0.10 14.43 37.48
N VAL A 82 0.70 14.83 38.61
CA VAL A 82 1.88 15.68 38.70
C VAL A 82 3.01 15.09 37.85
N GLY A 83 3.47 15.81 36.83
CA GLY A 83 4.56 15.37 35.96
C GLY A 83 4.63 16.22 34.67
N ARG A 84 5.74 16.03 33.91
CA ARG A 84 5.89 16.66 32.58
C ARG A 84 4.81 16.14 31.64
N PRO A 85 4.12 17.01 30.88
CA PRO A 85 3.13 16.58 29.88
C PRO A 85 3.72 15.52 28.94
N ALA A 86 2.99 14.44 28.73
CA ALA A 86 3.39 13.43 27.76
C ALA A 86 2.91 13.84 26.36
N LYS A 87 3.69 13.48 25.34
CA LYS A 87 3.24 13.60 23.95
C LYS A 87 2.35 12.42 23.61
N GLY A 88 1.12 12.69 23.18
CA GLY A 88 0.22 11.74 22.55
C GLY A 88 0.34 11.85 21.04
N TYR A 89 0.70 10.77 20.39
CA TYR A 89 0.94 10.73 18.95
C TYR A 89 -0.30 10.23 18.22
N ARG A 90 -0.51 10.72 17.00
CA ARG A 90 -1.56 10.25 16.11
C ARG A 90 -1.07 10.27 14.67
N VAL A 91 -1.59 9.37 13.88
CA VAL A 91 -1.41 9.40 12.42
C VAL A 91 -2.03 10.70 11.91
N ILE A 92 -1.34 11.38 11.02
CA ILE A 92 -1.91 12.50 10.31
C ILE A 92 -2.90 11.89 9.33
N ASP A 93 -4.19 12.14 9.57
CA ASP A 93 -5.23 11.74 8.65
C ASP A 93 -4.93 12.39 7.30
N GLU A 94 -4.96 11.63 6.21
CA GLU A 94 -4.60 12.12 4.88
C GLU A 94 -5.33 13.40 4.49
N ASN A 95 -6.49 13.64 5.11
CA ASN A 95 -7.24 14.88 4.97
C ASN A 95 -6.57 16.13 5.55
N VAL A 96 -5.55 16.03 6.42
CA VAL A 96 -4.93 17.17 7.10
C VAL A 96 -3.55 17.57 6.54
N VAL A 97 -2.75 16.60 6.08
CA VAL A 97 -1.38 16.88 5.55
C VAL A 97 -1.40 17.61 4.21
N MET A 98 -2.52 17.61 3.56
CA MET A 98 -2.62 17.96 2.16
C MET A 98 -3.43 19.23 1.88
N GLU A 99 -3.61 20.15 2.83
CA GLU A 99 -4.37 21.39 2.56
C GLU A 99 -3.82 22.26 1.42
N GLY A 100 -2.58 22.07 1.00
CA GLY A 100 -1.99 22.76 -0.15
C GLY A 100 -1.92 21.93 -1.43
N SER A 101 -1.68 20.63 -1.32
CA SER A 101 -1.53 19.67 -2.44
C SER A 101 -2.85 18.95 -2.76
N LEU A 102 -3.64 18.66 -1.76
CA LEU A 102 -4.84 17.82 -1.80
C LEU A 102 -5.99 18.33 -2.64
N ARG A 103 -6.10 19.64 -2.83
CA ARG A 103 -7.18 20.13 -3.70
C ARG A 103 -7.04 19.64 -5.15
N ARG A 104 -5.82 19.36 -5.60
CA ARG A 104 -5.59 18.82 -6.95
C ARG A 104 -5.83 17.32 -6.98
N ASP A 105 -5.31 16.60 -5.98
CA ASP A 105 -5.44 15.14 -5.93
C ASP A 105 -6.88 14.71 -5.63
N ALA A 106 -7.58 15.40 -4.71
CA ALA A 106 -8.99 15.16 -4.47
C ALA A 106 -9.87 15.47 -5.70
N LEU A 107 -9.55 16.53 -6.45
CA LEU A 107 -10.24 16.82 -7.71
C LEU A 107 -9.92 15.78 -8.78
N LEU A 108 -8.69 15.29 -8.84
CA LEU A 108 -8.29 14.23 -9.76
C LEU A 108 -9.02 12.92 -9.41
N VAL A 109 -9.05 12.55 -8.12
CA VAL A 109 -9.78 11.37 -7.65
C VAL A 109 -11.27 11.49 -7.98
N ALA A 110 -11.91 12.63 -7.67
CA ALA A 110 -13.32 12.84 -7.99
C ALA A 110 -13.59 12.81 -9.52
N LEU A 111 -12.66 13.33 -10.33
CA LEU A 111 -12.75 13.25 -11.79
C LEU A 111 -12.65 11.79 -12.27
N LEU A 112 -11.73 11.01 -11.68
CA LEU A 112 -11.56 9.60 -12.00
C LEU A 112 -12.79 8.77 -11.58
N GLU A 113 -13.36 9.03 -10.40
CA GLU A 113 -14.60 8.41 -9.94
C GLU A 113 -15.74 8.67 -10.93
N MET A 114 -15.96 9.93 -11.30
CA MET A 114 -16.99 10.28 -12.29
C MET A 114 -16.71 9.67 -13.68
N ALA A 115 -15.46 9.54 -14.07
CA ALA A 115 -15.10 8.91 -15.34
C ALA A 115 -15.38 7.40 -15.32
N LEU A 116 -15.05 6.72 -14.22
CA LEU A 116 -15.33 5.30 -14.00
C LEU A 116 -16.84 5.02 -14.02
N GLU A 117 -17.65 5.85 -13.36
CA GLU A 117 -19.11 5.75 -13.38
C GLU A 117 -19.69 5.87 -14.80
N ARG A 118 -19.11 6.76 -15.63
CA ARG A 118 -19.57 6.98 -17.01
C ARG A 118 -19.15 5.89 -17.99
N LEU A 119 -18.05 5.21 -17.71
CA LEU A 119 -17.58 4.10 -18.55
C LEU A 119 -18.44 2.85 -18.43
N GLY A 120 -19.16 2.71 -17.32
CA GLY A 120 -19.89 1.51 -16.98
C GLY A 120 -18.97 0.40 -16.42
N PRO A 121 -19.56 -0.64 -15.79
CA PRO A 121 -18.82 -1.60 -14.97
C PRO A 121 -17.74 -2.37 -15.75
N ASP A 122 -18.10 -2.91 -16.92
CA ASP A 122 -17.19 -3.77 -17.70
C ASP A 122 -15.96 -2.99 -18.23
N ALA A 123 -16.21 -1.78 -18.76
CA ALA A 123 -15.13 -0.94 -19.28
C ALA A 123 -14.23 -0.40 -18.15
N SER A 124 -14.81 -0.06 -17.00
CA SER A 124 -14.07 0.39 -15.82
C SER A 124 -13.22 -0.73 -15.25
N GLU A 125 -13.76 -1.95 -15.14
CA GLU A 125 -13.01 -3.12 -14.66
C GLU A 125 -11.85 -3.46 -15.58
N LYS A 126 -12.09 -3.47 -16.90
CA LYS A 126 -11.03 -3.69 -17.88
C LYS A 126 -9.94 -2.65 -17.78
N MET A 127 -10.29 -1.36 -17.75
CA MET A 127 -9.32 -0.26 -17.63
C MET A 127 -8.50 -0.37 -16.34
N ALA A 128 -9.15 -0.63 -15.21
CA ALA A 128 -8.48 -0.79 -13.93
C ALA A 128 -7.50 -1.97 -13.93
N HIS A 129 -7.90 -3.09 -14.54
CA HIS A 129 -7.04 -4.26 -14.73
C HIS A 129 -5.83 -3.93 -15.62
N ASP A 130 -6.04 -3.26 -16.75
CA ASP A 130 -4.98 -2.93 -17.70
C ASP A 130 -3.94 -1.97 -17.07
N VAL A 131 -4.39 -1.00 -16.27
CA VAL A 131 -3.51 -0.12 -15.47
C VAL A 131 -2.68 -0.93 -14.47
N GLY A 132 -3.31 -1.85 -13.74
CA GLY A 132 -2.62 -2.74 -12.80
C GLY A 132 -1.57 -3.60 -13.51
N LEU A 133 -1.93 -4.17 -14.66
CA LEU A 133 -1.07 -5.03 -15.47
C LEU A 133 0.22 -4.31 -15.88
N GLU A 134 0.09 -3.11 -16.43
CA GLU A 134 1.23 -2.30 -16.84
C GLU A 134 2.12 -1.93 -15.64
N TYR A 135 1.51 -1.53 -14.53
CA TYR A 135 2.25 -1.19 -13.32
C TYR A 135 2.99 -2.41 -12.73
N GLY A 136 2.39 -3.60 -12.79
CA GLY A 136 3.01 -4.85 -12.36
C GLY A 136 4.26 -5.21 -13.17
N ARG A 137 4.24 -5.02 -14.48
CA ARG A 137 5.39 -5.19 -15.36
C ARG A 137 6.53 -4.23 -14.99
N VAL A 138 6.21 -2.95 -14.82
CA VAL A 138 7.20 -1.92 -14.43
C VAL A 138 7.86 -2.26 -13.09
N LEU A 139 7.09 -2.70 -12.09
CA LEU A 139 7.64 -3.09 -10.79
C LEU A 139 8.60 -4.29 -10.89
N THR A 140 8.29 -5.26 -11.75
CA THR A 140 9.15 -6.42 -11.96
C THR A 140 10.44 -6.03 -12.67
N GLU A 141 10.37 -5.22 -13.69
CA GLU A 141 11.56 -4.69 -14.38
C GLU A 141 12.46 -3.91 -13.43
N ALA A 142 11.88 -3.00 -12.63
CA ALA A 142 12.62 -2.20 -11.66
C ALA A 142 13.28 -3.03 -10.55
N SER A 143 12.73 -4.21 -10.24
CA SER A 143 13.29 -5.12 -9.23
C SER A 143 14.54 -5.88 -9.71
N GLY A 144 14.82 -5.88 -10.99
CA GLY A 144 15.89 -6.67 -11.62
C GLY A 144 15.66 -8.18 -11.59
N GLN A 145 14.45 -8.64 -11.26
CA GLN A 145 14.10 -10.06 -11.18
C GLN A 145 13.45 -10.60 -12.46
N ALA A 146 13.39 -9.79 -13.51
CA ALA A 146 12.84 -10.18 -14.80
C ALA A 146 13.51 -11.47 -15.30
N GLU A 147 12.68 -12.42 -15.79
CA GLU A 147 13.10 -13.71 -16.38
C GLU A 147 13.81 -14.73 -15.45
N CYS A 148 13.93 -14.48 -14.14
CA CYS A 148 14.63 -15.38 -13.22
C CYS A 148 13.78 -16.56 -12.72
N THR A 149 12.47 -16.56 -12.92
CA THR A 149 11.57 -17.54 -12.30
C THR A 149 10.99 -18.52 -13.33
N LYS A 150 11.28 -19.80 -13.14
CA LYS A 150 10.83 -20.87 -14.06
C LYS A 150 9.52 -21.54 -13.64
N THR A 151 8.95 -21.21 -12.49
CA THR A 151 7.72 -21.83 -11.98
C THR A 151 6.78 -20.80 -11.39
N VAL A 152 5.47 -21.04 -11.50
CA VAL A 152 4.43 -20.20 -10.89
C VAL A 152 4.64 -20.04 -9.40
N LYS A 153 5.02 -21.12 -8.72
CA LYS A 153 5.32 -21.12 -7.29
C LYS A 153 6.43 -20.13 -6.92
N SER A 154 7.55 -20.14 -7.63
CA SER A 154 8.66 -19.20 -7.38
C SER A 154 8.28 -17.77 -7.75
N ALA A 155 7.46 -17.58 -8.80
CA ALA A 155 6.95 -16.28 -9.17
C ALA A 155 6.03 -15.70 -8.07
N MET A 156 5.09 -16.48 -7.54
CA MET A 156 4.21 -16.05 -6.46
C MET A 156 4.98 -15.68 -5.18
N ALA A 157 6.06 -16.40 -4.87
CA ALA A 157 6.94 -16.06 -3.75
C ALA A 157 7.66 -14.70 -3.98
N SER A 158 8.17 -14.48 -5.20
CA SER A 158 8.78 -13.20 -5.58
C SER A 158 7.77 -12.06 -5.50
N ILE A 159 6.55 -12.26 -6.01
CA ILE A 159 5.46 -11.28 -5.95
C ILE A 159 5.12 -10.93 -4.50
N ALA A 160 4.95 -11.90 -3.62
CA ALA A 160 4.67 -11.63 -2.21
C ALA A 160 5.81 -10.83 -1.55
N GLY A 161 7.06 -11.12 -1.90
CA GLY A 161 8.23 -10.37 -1.46
C GLY A 161 8.22 -8.92 -1.96
N LEU A 162 7.95 -8.70 -3.25
CA LEU A 162 7.85 -7.38 -3.85
C LEU A 162 6.71 -6.57 -3.23
N LEU A 163 5.54 -7.17 -3.12
CA LEU A 163 4.37 -6.53 -2.48
C LEU A 163 4.67 -6.15 -1.02
N THR A 164 5.34 -7.04 -0.27
CA THR A 164 5.73 -6.75 1.13
C THR A 164 6.74 -5.61 1.21
N ALA A 165 7.70 -5.53 0.28
CA ALA A 165 8.64 -4.42 0.19
C ALA A 165 7.94 -3.08 -0.08
N HIS A 166 6.78 -3.11 -0.75
CA HIS A 166 5.94 -1.95 -1.04
C HIS A 166 4.82 -1.72 0.00
N GLY A 167 4.86 -2.40 1.15
CA GLY A 167 3.95 -2.15 2.27
C GLY A 167 2.67 -2.97 2.31
N PHE A 168 2.53 -3.96 1.43
CA PHE A 168 1.35 -4.82 1.34
C PHE A 168 1.54 -6.02 2.27
N SER A 169 1.67 -6.19 3.35
CA SER A 169 1.75 -7.40 4.20
C SER A 169 1.31 -8.70 3.50
N ALA A 170 2.01 -9.03 2.41
CA ALA A 170 1.67 -10.15 1.55
C ALA A 170 2.47 -11.39 1.92
N ARG A 171 1.82 -12.57 1.86
CA ARG A 171 2.45 -13.88 2.03
C ARG A 171 1.96 -14.86 0.98
N VAL A 172 2.72 -15.92 0.78
CA VAL A 172 2.31 -17.04 -0.09
C VAL A 172 1.64 -18.10 0.77
N GLU A 173 0.51 -18.60 0.30
CA GLU A 173 -0.09 -19.84 0.77
C GLU A 173 -0.11 -20.84 -0.38
N GLU A 174 0.38 -22.04 -0.11
CA GLU A 174 0.52 -23.11 -1.09
C GLU A 174 -0.40 -24.26 -0.76
N THR A 175 -1.00 -24.81 -1.80
CA THR A 175 -1.68 -26.10 -1.76
C THR A 175 -0.98 -27.08 -2.71
N GLU A 176 -1.44 -28.32 -2.77
CA GLU A 176 -0.90 -29.32 -3.71
C GLU A 176 -1.09 -28.90 -5.18
N PHE A 177 -2.11 -28.09 -5.49
CA PHE A 177 -2.53 -27.75 -6.86
C PHE A 177 -2.43 -26.27 -7.23
N SER A 178 -2.19 -25.38 -6.25
CA SER A 178 -2.20 -23.93 -6.49
C SER A 178 -1.29 -23.16 -5.54
N SER A 179 -0.85 -21.99 -5.99
CA SER A 179 -0.16 -21.01 -5.16
C SER A 179 -1.00 -19.74 -5.09
N SER A 180 -1.16 -19.19 -3.90
CA SER A 180 -1.93 -17.97 -3.67
C SER A 180 -1.07 -16.91 -3.02
N VAL A 181 -1.22 -15.66 -3.44
CA VAL A 181 -0.78 -14.51 -2.68
C VAL A 181 -1.93 -14.05 -1.80
N VAL A 182 -1.68 -13.96 -0.50
CA VAL A 182 -2.64 -13.50 0.51
C VAL A 182 -2.14 -12.20 1.09
N SER A 183 -2.97 -11.15 1.02
CA SER A 183 -2.70 -9.84 1.61
C SER A 183 -3.65 -9.57 2.77
N GLU A 184 -3.09 -9.20 3.92
CA GLU A 184 -3.86 -8.83 5.12
C GLU A 184 -4.31 -7.37 5.07
N ASN A 185 -3.63 -6.53 4.31
CA ASN A 185 -3.93 -5.11 4.15
C ASN A 185 -4.32 -4.79 2.71
N CYS A 186 -5.47 -4.15 2.54
CA CYS A 186 -5.84 -3.60 1.24
C CYS A 186 -5.05 -2.31 0.99
N PRO A 187 -4.33 -2.19 -0.14
CA PRO A 187 -3.56 -0.97 -0.45
C PRO A 187 -4.46 0.26 -0.66
N PHE A 188 -5.70 0.02 -1.08
CA PHE A 188 -6.68 1.08 -1.32
C PHE A 188 -7.54 1.39 -0.08
N GLY A 189 -7.35 0.67 1.02
CA GLY A 189 -8.06 0.90 2.28
C GLY A 189 -9.58 0.88 2.11
N SER A 190 -10.25 1.86 2.72
CA SER A 190 -11.71 2.02 2.63
C SER A 190 -12.20 2.41 1.22
N ALA A 191 -11.35 3.00 0.39
CA ALA A 191 -11.73 3.35 -0.99
C ALA A 191 -12.18 2.13 -1.80
N ALA A 192 -11.54 0.96 -1.59
CA ALA A 192 -11.94 -0.26 -2.28
C ALA A 192 -13.34 -0.76 -1.87
N GLN A 193 -13.81 -0.45 -0.68
CA GLN A 193 -15.17 -0.79 -0.24
C GLN A 193 -16.24 0.05 -0.96
N HIS A 194 -15.92 1.31 -1.26
CA HIS A 194 -16.81 2.21 -2.00
C HIS A 194 -16.70 1.99 -3.52
N HIS A 195 -15.54 1.59 -3.98
CA HIS A 195 -15.23 1.39 -5.40
C HIS A 195 -14.59 0.01 -5.65
N PRO A 196 -15.38 -1.08 -5.70
CA PRO A 196 -14.87 -2.45 -5.88
C PRO A 196 -14.05 -2.64 -7.16
N VAL A 197 -14.20 -1.76 -8.14
CA VAL A 197 -13.38 -1.73 -9.37
C VAL A 197 -11.88 -1.65 -9.08
N LEU A 198 -11.49 -1.08 -7.95
CA LEU A 198 -10.08 -1.01 -7.52
C LEU A 198 -9.47 -2.41 -7.29
N CYS A 199 -10.28 -3.43 -7.00
CA CYS A 199 -9.81 -4.81 -6.93
C CYS A 199 -9.33 -5.35 -8.29
N ALA A 200 -9.80 -4.76 -9.40
CA ALA A 200 -9.30 -5.11 -10.72
C ALA A 200 -7.87 -4.59 -10.96
N VAL A 201 -7.51 -3.45 -10.36
CA VAL A 201 -6.12 -2.95 -10.37
C VAL A 201 -5.20 -3.95 -9.66
N ASP A 202 -5.60 -4.48 -8.51
CA ASP A 202 -4.82 -5.44 -7.73
C ASP A 202 -4.63 -6.76 -8.50
N ARG A 203 -5.68 -7.26 -9.15
CA ARG A 203 -5.59 -8.43 -10.05
C ARG A 203 -4.65 -8.18 -11.22
N GLY A 204 -4.78 -7.03 -11.87
CA GLY A 204 -3.90 -6.62 -12.96
C GLY A 204 -2.45 -6.53 -12.51
N LEU A 205 -2.20 -5.95 -11.34
CA LEU A 205 -0.87 -5.82 -10.76
C LEU A 205 -0.18 -7.19 -10.61
N ILE A 206 -0.87 -8.16 -10.01
CA ILE A 206 -0.34 -9.51 -9.85
C ILE A 206 -0.14 -10.20 -11.20
N ALA A 207 -1.07 -10.03 -12.14
CA ALA A 207 -0.93 -10.57 -13.49
C ALA A 207 0.29 -9.98 -14.21
N GLY A 208 0.49 -8.67 -14.15
CA GLY A 208 1.64 -7.99 -14.76
C GLY A 208 2.97 -8.41 -14.14
N MET A 209 3.01 -8.63 -12.83
CA MET A 209 4.18 -9.17 -12.15
C MET A 209 4.47 -10.61 -12.59
N LEU A 210 3.45 -11.45 -12.74
CA LEU A 210 3.61 -12.83 -13.26
C LEU A 210 4.20 -12.83 -14.67
N GLU A 211 3.67 -12.00 -15.55
CA GLU A 211 4.19 -11.85 -16.91
C GLU A 211 5.65 -11.36 -16.92
N GLY A 212 5.96 -10.32 -16.14
CA GLY A 212 7.32 -9.79 -16.02
C GLY A 212 8.33 -10.79 -15.44
N LEU A 213 7.88 -11.78 -14.67
CA LEU A 213 8.67 -12.91 -14.17
C LEU A 213 8.71 -14.11 -15.13
N GLY A 214 8.08 -14.02 -16.30
CA GLY A 214 8.03 -15.11 -17.28
C GLY A 214 7.11 -16.28 -16.90
N ALA A 215 6.15 -16.04 -15.98
CA ALA A 215 5.21 -17.05 -15.49
C ALA A 215 3.78 -16.69 -15.88
N GLU A 216 3.45 -16.84 -17.16
CA GLU A 216 2.10 -16.58 -17.66
C GLU A 216 1.09 -17.58 -17.08
N ARG A 217 0.11 -17.06 -16.33
CA ARG A 217 -1.00 -17.83 -15.77
C ARG A 217 -2.23 -16.97 -15.58
N THR A 218 -3.39 -17.59 -15.73
CA THR A 218 -4.65 -16.97 -15.34
C THR A 218 -4.75 -16.93 -13.83
N ILE A 219 -5.04 -15.75 -13.29
CA ILE A 219 -5.23 -15.54 -11.86
C ILE A 219 -6.71 -15.39 -11.54
N VAL A 220 -7.11 -15.87 -10.36
CA VAL A 220 -8.47 -15.74 -9.84
C VAL A 220 -8.44 -15.14 -8.45
N THR A 221 -9.24 -14.12 -8.21
CA THR A 221 -9.48 -13.59 -6.85
C THR A 221 -10.47 -14.50 -6.14
N LEU A 222 -10.03 -15.10 -5.03
CA LEU A 222 -10.87 -16.01 -4.22
C LEU A 222 -11.59 -15.25 -3.11
N THR A 223 -10.92 -14.28 -2.47
CA THR A 223 -11.48 -13.44 -1.41
C THR A 223 -11.06 -11.99 -1.59
N SER A 224 -11.87 -11.06 -1.11
CA SER A 224 -11.59 -9.62 -1.18
C SER A 224 -12.10 -8.88 0.05
N LYS A 225 -11.22 -8.15 0.70
CA LYS A 225 -11.58 -7.26 1.82
C LYS A 225 -12.58 -6.18 1.42
N ALA A 226 -12.59 -5.76 0.17
CA ALA A 226 -13.57 -4.82 -0.36
C ALA A 226 -14.99 -5.41 -0.39
N LEU A 227 -15.11 -6.73 -0.44
CA LEU A 227 -16.38 -7.46 -0.42
C LEU A 227 -16.74 -7.99 0.98
N GLY A 228 -15.92 -7.69 2.01
CA GLY A 228 -16.20 -8.05 3.38
C GLY A 228 -15.41 -9.25 3.93
N ASP A 229 -14.49 -9.80 3.15
CA ASP A 229 -13.60 -10.89 3.63
C ASP A 229 -12.48 -10.34 4.53
N ASP A 230 -11.90 -11.20 5.37
CA ASP A 230 -10.79 -10.84 6.26
C ASP A 230 -9.48 -10.57 5.53
N THR A 231 -9.27 -11.22 4.38
CA THR A 231 -8.05 -11.11 3.56
C THR A 231 -8.38 -11.01 2.08
N CYS A 232 -7.47 -10.41 1.30
CA CYS A 232 -7.47 -10.54 -0.15
C CYS A 232 -6.63 -11.76 -0.53
N ARG A 233 -7.16 -12.63 -1.39
CA ARG A 233 -6.49 -13.84 -1.89
C ARG A 233 -6.58 -13.90 -3.41
N VAL A 234 -5.43 -13.95 -4.06
CA VAL A 234 -5.32 -14.14 -5.51
C VAL A 234 -4.52 -15.41 -5.77
N THR A 235 -5.06 -16.30 -6.58
CA THR A 235 -4.50 -17.64 -6.87
C THR A 235 -4.13 -17.74 -8.34
N ALA A 236 -3.01 -18.40 -8.63
CA ALA A 236 -2.55 -18.73 -9.98
C ALA A 236 -2.39 -20.24 -10.16
#